data_f307facd87baa39b96442abe37db4b90
#
_entry.id   f307facd87baa39b96442abe37db4b90
#
_cell.length_a   1.000
_cell.length_b   1.000
_cell.length_c   1.000
_cell.angle_alpha   90.00
_cell.angle_beta   90.00
_cell.angle_gamma   90.00
#
_symmetry.space_group_name_H-M   'P 1'
#
loop_
_entity.id
_entity.type
_entity.pdbx_description
1 polymer ?
#
loop_
_entity_poly.entity_id
_entity_poly.type
_entity_poly.pdbx_seq_one_letter_code
_entity_poly.pdbx_strand_id
1 'polypeptide(L)'
;MTGLIIVGVIIILIAVLAIWFVKVSNNFKRIGIAVEQTKADIEIYMIKRYDVLMNSMKVAKEFASHEDEVFSKLVEIRKGMDFKTLSEQAALQEEASRGFFALAEAYPDLKSTKLYTNLQIQLSDENEHYAAAKRSYNSNVSRFNKEVVVFPNSIVAAMTGVKELPFFKDEKAEEKKEVSFDF
;
A
#
# COMPACT_ATOMS: atom_id res chain seq x y z
N MET A 1 33.59 25.31 45.04
CA MET A 1 34.02 24.53 43.85
C MET A 1 33.09 23.39 43.53
N THR A 2 32.66 22.55 44.46
CA THR A 2 31.72 21.41 44.24
C THR A 2 30.38 21.86 43.64
N GLY A 3 29.77 22.96 44.07
CA GLY A 3 28.50 23.46 43.52
C GLY A 3 28.58 23.86 42.04
N LEU A 4 29.67 24.48 41.60
CA LEU A 4 29.89 24.85 40.18
C LEU A 4 30.08 23.62 39.31
N ILE A 5 30.72 22.56 39.81
CA ILE A 5 30.87 21.29 39.08
C ILE A 5 29.52 20.60 38.92
N ILE A 6 28.67 20.57 39.96
CA ILE A 6 27.33 19.99 39.91
C ILE A 6 26.46 20.72 38.88
N VAL A 7 26.46 22.05 38.86
CA VAL A 7 25.71 22.85 37.88
C VAL A 7 26.22 22.56 36.49
N GLY A 8 27.53 22.48 36.24
CA GLY A 8 28.10 22.13 34.96
C GLY A 8 27.67 20.76 34.47
N VAL A 9 27.66 19.74 35.35
CA VAL A 9 27.19 18.37 34.99
C VAL A 9 25.71 18.37 34.61
N ILE A 10 24.86 19.11 35.35
CA ILE A 10 23.43 19.21 35.04
C ILE A 10 23.20 19.83 33.68
N ILE A 11 23.91 20.91 33.36
CA ILE A 11 23.80 21.58 32.05
C ILE A 11 24.19 20.64 30.92
N ILE A 12 25.28 19.89 31.06
CA ILE A 12 25.73 18.91 30.07
C ILE A 12 24.67 17.81 29.89
N LEU A 13 24.09 17.30 30.98
CA LEU A 13 23.06 16.26 30.93
C LEU A 13 21.81 16.75 30.21
N ILE A 14 21.35 17.96 30.49
CA ILE A 14 20.22 18.59 29.78
C ILE A 14 20.54 18.74 28.31
N ALA A 15 21.72 19.19 27.92
CA ALA A 15 22.12 19.34 26.52
C ALA A 15 22.13 17.99 25.78
N VAL A 16 22.64 16.92 26.41
CA VAL A 16 22.63 15.56 25.83
C VAL A 16 21.21 15.07 25.63
N LEU A 17 20.32 15.25 26.60
CA LEU A 17 18.91 14.87 26.50
C LEU A 17 18.20 15.66 25.39
N ALA A 18 18.47 16.96 25.27
CA ALA A 18 17.90 17.80 24.21
C ALA A 18 18.35 17.34 22.81
N ILE A 19 19.63 17.06 22.63
CA ILE A 19 20.17 16.55 21.36
C ILE A 19 19.56 15.19 21.02
N TRP A 20 19.46 14.31 22.01
CA TRP A 20 18.81 13.00 21.81
C TRP A 20 17.34 13.15 21.42
N PHE A 21 16.56 14.00 22.09
CA PHE A 21 15.17 14.28 21.78
C PHE A 21 14.99 14.75 20.32
N VAL A 22 15.82 15.72 19.90
CA VAL A 22 15.79 16.24 18.52
C VAL A 22 16.13 15.14 17.51
N LYS A 23 17.14 14.30 17.78
CA LYS A 23 17.50 13.18 16.90
C LYS A 23 16.36 12.17 16.75
N VAL A 24 15.71 11.78 17.82
CA VAL A 24 14.58 10.83 17.80
C VAL A 24 13.38 11.45 17.07
N SER A 25 13.04 12.70 17.37
CA SER A 25 11.95 13.41 16.68
C SER A 25 12.20 13.51 15.16
N ASN A 26 13.42 13.82 14.75
CA ASN A 26 13.78 13.87 13.33
C ASN A 26 13.78 12.48 12.70
N ASN A 27 14.10 11.43 13.44
CA ASN A 27 14.01 10.04 12.95
C ASN A 27 12.56 9.66 12.64
N PHE A 28 11.61 9.98 13.53
CA PHE A 28 10.17 9.76 13.25
C PHE A 28 9.72 10.46 11.97
N LYS A 29 10.10 11.72 11.78
CA LYS A 29 9.75 12.48 10.56
C LYS A 29 10.34 11.82 9.32
N ARG A 30 11.61 11.39 9.36
CA ARG A 30 12.29 10.75 8.22
C ARG A 30 11.65 9.43 7.82
N ILE A 31 11.33 8.56 8.81
CA ILE A 31 10.66 7.29 8.54
C ILE A 31 9.22 7.54 8.06
N GLY A 32 8.51 8.52 8.65
CA GLY A 32 7.18 8.93 8.22
C GLY A 32 7.16 9.36 6.74
N ILE A 33 8.14 10.13 6.29
CA ILE A 33 8.29 10.50 4.87
C ILE A 33 8.46 9.25 4.00
N ALA A 34 9.26 8.26 4.43
CA ALA A 34 9.42 7.01 3.68
C ALA A 34 8.11 6.19 3.60
N VAL A 35 7.28 6.23 4.65
CA VAL A 35 5.94 5.64 4.62
C VAL A 35 5.05 6.34 3.60
N GLU A 36 5.01 7.68 3.60
CA GLU A 36 4.20 8.45 2.63
C GLU A 36 4.68 8.24 1.18
N GLN A 37 5.99 8.13 0.95
CA GLN A 37 6.52 7.79 -0.37
C GLN A 37 6.03 6.42 -0.86
N THR A 38 6.12 5.39 -0.02
CA THR A 38 5.65 4.05 -0.41
C THR A 38 4.14 3.94 -0.51
N LYS A 39 3.39 4.81 0.19
CA LYS A 39 1.95 4.98 -0.01
C LYS A 39 1.64 5.53 -1.41
N ALA A 40 2.36 6.57 -1.82
CA ALA A 40 2.23 7.14 -3.16
C ALA A 40 2.58 6.12 -4.26
N ASP A 41 3.58 5.25 -4.03
CA ASP A 41 3.92 4.17 -4.95
C ASP A 41 2.75 3.18 -5.13
N ILE A 42 2.03 2.83 -4.06
CA ILE A 42 0.82 1.99 -4.13
C ILE A 42 -0.23 2.66 -5.03
N GLU A 43 -0.49 3.96 -4.84
CA GLU A 43 -1.46 4.72 -5.64
C GLU A 43 -1.08 4.74 -7.12
N ILE A 44 0.21 4.95 -7.44
CA ILE A 44 0.72 4.94 -8.81
C ILE A 44 0.50 3.58 -9.48
N TYR A 45 0.85 2.48 -8.82
CA TYR A 45 0.68 1.14 -9.39
C TYR A 45 -0.79 0.73 -9.48
N MET A 46 -1.65 1.20 -8.59
CA MET A 46 -3.09 1.02 -8.73
C MET A 46 -3.65 1.74 -9.97
N ILE A 47 -3.19 2.97 -10.24
CA ILE A 47 -3.59 3.71 -11.44
C ILE A 47 -3.14 2.97 -12.71
N LYS A 48 -1.88 2.54 -12.76
CA LYS A 48 -1.35 1.77 -13.90
C LYS A 48 -2.12 0.48 -14.13
N ARG A 49 -2.38 -0.28 -13.06
CA ARG A 49 -3.20 -1.50 -13.15
C ARG A 49 -4.60 -1.21 -13.67
N TYR A 50 -5.22 -0.12 -13.21
CA TYR A 50 -6.51 0.34 -13.73
C TYR A 50 -6.45 0.63 -15.22
N ASP A 51 -5.44 1.36 -15.70
CA ASP A 51 -5.29 1.71 -17.11
C ASP A 51 -5.11 0.46 -17.98
N VAL A 52 -4.34 -0.53 -17.53
CA VAL A 52 -4.21 -1.82 -18.23
C VAL A 52 -5.56 -2.55 -18.29
N LEU A 53 -6.30 -2.61 -17.18
CA LEU A 53 -7.63 -3.22 -17.14
C LEU A 53 -8.61 -2.52 -18.08
N MET A 54 -8.63 -1.18 -18.07
CA MET A 54 -9.49 -0.41 -18.98
C MET A 54 -9.16 -0.66 -20.45
N ASN A 55 -7.88 -0.76 -20.79
CA ASN A 55 -7.46 -1.10 -22.15
C ASN A 55 -7.84 -2.54 -22.51
N SER A 56 -7.66 -3.47 -21.59
CA SER A 56 -8.06 -4.87 -21.75
C SER A 56 -9.56 -5.02 -22.04
N MET A 57 -10.37 -4.28 -21.29
CA MET A 57 -11.82 -4.30 -21.47
C MET A 57 -12.26 -3.64 -22.78
N LYS A 58 -11.62 -2.54 -23.21
CA LYS A 58 -11.90 -1.94 -24.53
C LYS A 58 -11.69 -2.93 -25.67
N VAL A 59 -10.59 -3.69 -25.60
CA VAL A 59 -10.31 -4.75 -26.57
C VAL A 59 -11.34 -5.87 -26.50
N ALA A 60 -11.69 -6.31 -25.29
CA ALA A 60 -12.71 -7.34 -25.10
C ALA A 60 -14.08 -6.93 -25.67
N LYS A 61 -14.43 -5.64 -25.58
CA LYS A 61 -15.70 -5.10 -26.12
C LYS A 61 -15.84 -5.25 -27.64
N GLU A 62 -14.74 -5.27 -28.38
CA GLU A 62 -14.77 -5.51 -29.84
C GLU A 62 -15.23 -6.95 -30.16
N PHE A 63 -15.02 -7.89 -29.26
CA PHE A 63 -15.39 -9.30 -29.41
C PHE A 63 -16.70 -9.66 -28.69
N ALA A 64 -17.07 -8.91 -27.64
CA ALA A 64 -18.22 -9.17 -26.77
C ALA A 64 -19.06 -7.90 -26.60
N SER A 65 -19.85 -7.53 -27.59
CA SER A 65 -20.60 -6.26 -27.65
C SER A 65 -21.79 -6.15 -26.69
N HIS A 66 -22.10 -7.18 -25.89
CA HIS A 66 -23.28 -7.22 -25.03
C HIS A 66 -23.00 -7.29 -23.51
N GLU A 67 -21.72 -7.16 -23.08
CA GLU A 67 -21.31 -7.32 -21.68
C GLU A 67 -21.09 -5.95 -20.98
N ASP A 68 -22.14 -5.13 -20.91
CA ASP A 68 -22.06 -3.79 -20.31
C ASP A 68 -21.84 -3.77 -18.79
N GLU A 69 -22.13 -4.87 -18.07
CA GLU A 69 -22.05 -4.93 -16.61
C GLU A 69 -20.60 -4.83 -16.08
N VAL A 70 -19.65 -5.47 -16.76
CA VAL A 70 -18.22 -5.45 -16.37
C VAL A 70 -17.62 -4.07 -16.62
N PHE A 71 -18.11 -3.34 -17.64
CA PHE A 71 -17.66 -1.98 -17.93
C PHE A 71 -18.12 -0.95 -16.90
N SER A 72 -19.35 -1.06 -16.41
CA SER A 72 -19.90 -0.10 -15.46
C SER A 72 -19.14 -0.12 -14.13
N LYS A 73 -18.72 -1.28 -13.68
CA LYS A 73 -17.92 -1.45 -12.44
C LYS A 73 -16.56 -0.78 -12.53
N LEU A 74 -15.89 -0.81 -13.68
CA LEU A 74 -14.59 -0.15 -13.87
C LEU A 74 -14.68 1.38 -13.91
N VAL A 75 -15.79 1.93 -14.42
CA VAL A 75 -15.99 3.39 -14.45
C VAL A 75 -16.18 3.96 -13.03
N GLU A 76 -16.74 3.20 -12.11
CA GLU A 76 -16.93 3.61 -10.72
C GLU A 76 -15.60 3.72 -9.95
N ILE A 77 -14.60 2.89 -10.28
CA ILE A 77 -13.30 2.85 -9.61
C ILE A 77 -12.55 4.20 -9.70
N ARG A 78 -12.79 4.97 -10.78
CA ARG A 78 -12.08 6.23 -11.04
C ARG A 78 -12.50 7.39 -10.14
N LYS A 79 -13.62 7.32 -9.46
CA LYS A 79 -14.28 8.48 -8.80
C LYS A 79 -13.81 8.82 -7.40
N GLY A 80 -12.91 8.05 -6.78
CA GLY A 80 -12.56 8.33 -5.38
C GLY A 80 -11.32 7.60 -4.88
N MET A 81 -10.13 7.99 -5.35
CA MET A 81 -8.88 7.45 -4.80
C MET A 81 -8.49 8.15 -3.49
N ASP A 82 -9.11 7.75 -2.38
CA ASP A 82 -8.62 8.05 -1.02
C ASP A 82 -8.04 6.76 -0.40
N PHE A 83 -7.03 6.89 0.46
CA PHE A 83 -6.33 5.75 1.06
C PHE A 83 -7.24 4.79 1.85
N LYS A 84 -8.33 5.29 2.43
CA LYS A 84 -9.33 4.44 3.10
C LYS A 84 -10.06 3.50 2.14
N THR A 85 -10.11 3.86 0.86
CA THR A 85 -10.80 3.13 -0.20
C THR A 85 -9.85 2.33 -1.09
N LEU A 86 -8.53 2.39 -0.85
CA LEU A 86 -7.53 1.67 -1.67
C LEU A 86 -7.71 0.16 -1.61
N SER A 87 -8.06 -0.40 -0.46
CA SER A 87 -8.33 -1.84 -0.32
C SER A 87 -9.61 -2.24 -1.07
N GLU A 88 -10.68 -1.44 -0.97
CA GLU A 88 -11.93 -1.64 -1.71
C GLU A 88 -11.71 -1.55 -3.21
N GLN A 89 -10.96 -0.54 -3.65
CA GLN A 89 -10.62 -0.39 -5.08
C GLN A 89 -9.74 -1.52 -5.59
N ALA A 90 -8.82 -2.04 -4.78
CA ALA A 90 -8.03 -3.21 -5.12
C ALA A 90 -8.92 -4.45 -5.31
N ALA A 91 -9.94 -4.63 -4.47
CA ALA A 91 -10.90 -5.72 -4.59
C ALA A 91 -11.74 -5.61 -5.88
N LEU A 92 -12.20 -4.40 -6.21
CA LEU A 92 -12.94 -4.12 -7.45
C LEU A 92 -12.08 -4.37 -8.71
N GLN A 93 -10.82 -3.94 -8.70
CA GLN A 93 -9.89 -4.21 -9.80
C GLN A 93 -9.61 -5.70 -9.96
N GLU A 94 -9.54 -6.45 -8.86
CA GLU A 94 -9.37 -7.89 -8.88
C GLU A 94 -10.61 -8.61 -9.46
N GLU A 95 -11.81 -8.14 -9.12
CA GLU A 95 -13.06 -8.65 -9.70
C GLU A 95 -13.11 -8.36 -11.20
N ALA A 96 -12.76 -7.14 -11.63
CA ALA A 96 -12.70 -6.76 -13.03
C ALA A 96 -11.66 -7.60 -13.80
N SER A 97 -10.51 -7.87 -13.21
CA SER A 97 -9.48 -8.74 -13.79
C SER A 97 -10.01 -10.17 -14.02
N ARG A 98 -10.71 -10.72 -13.04
CA ARG A 98 -11.35 -12.05 -13.18
C ARG A 98 -12.42 -12.04 -14.27
N GLY A 99 -13.23 -10.98 -14.37
CA GLY A 99 -14.22 -10.80 -15.41
C GLY A 99 -13.58 -10.80 -16.80
N PHE A 100 -12.45 -10.10 -16.98
CA PHE A 100 -11.71 -10.08 -18.22
C PHE A 100 -11.20 -11.48 -18.63
N PHE A 101 -10.64 -12.23 -17.69
CA PHE A 101 -10.17 -13.59 -17.98
C PHE A 101 -11.31 -14.56 -18.30
N ALA A 102 -12.43 -14.48 -17.56
CA ALA A 102 -13.61 -15.29 -17.84
C ALA A 102 -14.20 -14.98 -19.23
N LEU A 103 -14.22 -13.70 -19.62
CA LEU A 103 -14.66 -13.29 -20.95
C LEU A 103 -13.75 -13.86 -22.05
N ALA A 104 -12.44 -13.84 -21.85
CA ALA A 104 -11.50 -14.42 -22.81
C ALA A 104 -11.65 -15.95 -22.96
N GLU A 105 -12.10 -16.64 -21.92
CA GLU A 105 -12.41 -18.08 -22.00
C GLU A 105 -13.69 -18.33 -22.82
N ALA A 106 -14.67 -17.44 -22.72
CA ALA A 106 -15.92 -17.53 -23.49
C ALA A 106 -15.72 -17.15 -24.97
N TYR A 107 -14.70 -16.36 -25.30
CA TYR A 107 -14.43 -15.86 -26.66
C TYR A 107 -13.04 -16.31 -27.15
N PRO A 108 -12.90 -17.49 -27.78
CA PRO A 108 -11.62 -18.05 -28.25
C PRO A 108 -10.88 -17.14 -29.25
N ASP A 109 -11.60 -16.36 -30.03
CA ASP A 109 -11.04 -15.42 -30.99
C ASP A 109 -10.29 -14.29 -30.27
N LEU A 110 -10.82 -13.75 -29.18
CA LEU A 110 -10.13 -12.80 -28.31
C LEU A 110 -8.87 -13.43 -27.72
N LYS A 111 -8.98 -14.63 -27.15
CA LYS A 111 -7.89 -15.35 -26.49
C LYS A 111 -6.72 -15.67 -27.42
N SER A 112 -6.98 -15.88 -28.72
CA SER A 112 -5.98 -16.18 -29.74
C SER A 112 -5.19 -14.95 -30.20
N THR A 113 -5.60 -13.74 -29.84
CA THR A 113 -4.94 -12.50 -30.29
C THR A 113 -3.62 -12.28 -29.55
N LYS A 114 -2.61 -11.77 -30.27
CA LYS A 114 -1.37 -11.28 -29.64
C LYS A 114 -1.64 -10.15 -28.65
N LEU A 115 -2.69 -9.38 -28.88
CA LEU A 115 -3.08 -8.26 -28.02
C LEU A 115 -3.53 -8.76 -26.66
N TYR A 116 -4.35 -9.83 -26.59
CA TYR A 116 -4.74 -10.47 -25.34
C TYR A 116 -3.51 -10.95 -24.54
N THR A 117 -2.58 -11.64 -25.21
CA THR A 117 -1.35 -12.13 -24.56
C THR A 117 -0.52 -10.97 -23.99
N ASN A 118 -0.37 -9.87 -24.75
CA ASN A 118 0.36 -8.70 -24.27
C ASN A 118 -0.32 -8.03 -23.07
N LEU A 119 -1.65 -7.92 -23.08
CA LEU A 119 -2.41 -7.35 -21.96
C LEU A 119 -2.32 -8.23 -20.71
N GLN A 120 -2.32 -9.56 -20.87
CA GLN A 120 -2.14 -10.51 -19.79
C GLN A 120 -0.75 -10.34 -19.13
N ILE A 121 0.31 -10.21 -19.93
CA ILE A 121 1.66 -9.95 -19.43
C ILE A 121 1.72 -8.62 -18.68
N GLN A 122 1.21 -7.53 -19.28
CA GLN A 122 1.19 -6.23 -18.65
C GLN A 122 0.42 -6.24 -17.30
N LEU A 123 -0.72 -6.91 -17.27
CA LEU A 123 -1.51 -7.04 -16.04
C LEU A 123 -0.77 -7.83 -14.96
N SER A 124 -0.04 -8.89 -15.35
CA SER A 124 0.81 -9.66 -14.44
C SER A 124 1.93 -8.80 -13.88
N ASP A 125 2.62 -8.04 -14.71
CA ASP A 125 3.72 -7.15 -14.30
C ASP A 125 3.23 -6.07 -13.34
N GLU A 126 2.10 -5.42 -13.64
CA GLU A 126 1.54 -4.40 -12.74
C GLU A 126 1.03 -5.00 -11.42
N ASN A 127 0.55 -6.25 -11.41
CA ASN A 127 0.21 -6.97 -10.18
C ASN A 127 1.45 -7.22 -9.31
N GLU A 128 2.58 -7.59 -9.90
CA GLU A 128 3.84 -7.79 -9.18
C GLU A 128 4.37 -6.48 -8.59
N HIS A 129 4.36 -5.40 -9.36
CA HIS A 129 4.75 -4.08 -8.90
C HIS A 129 3.86 -3.58 -7.76
N TYR A 130 2.54 -3.74 -7.88
CA TYR A 130 1.59 -3.40 -6.83
C TYR A 130 1.83 -4.21 -5.55
N ALA A 131 2.05 -5.52 -5.67
CA ALA A 131 2.38 -6.38 -4.53
C ALA A 131 3.72 -5.99 -3.88
N ALA A 132 4.72 -5.60 -4.67
CA ALA A 132 6.00 -5.09 -4.15
C ALA A 132 5.83 -3.77 -3.40
N ALA A 133 5.03 -2.83 -3.93
CA ALA A 133 4.73 -1.55 -3.26
C ALA A 133 4.02 -1.77 -1.92
N LYS A 134 3.03 -2.67 -1.84
CA LYS A 134 2.37 -3.05 -0.57
C LYS A 134 3.36 -3.61 0.45
N ARG A 135 4.27 -4.49 0.04
CA ARG A 135 5.31 -5.04 0.94
C ARG A 135 6.24 -3.95 1.44
N SER A 136 6.66 -3.03 0.56
CA SER A 136 7.52 -1.90 0.91
C SER A 136 6.84 -0.97 1.92
N TYR A 137 5.58 -0.62 1.68
CA TYR A 137 4.77 0.18 2.61
C TYR A 137 4.68 -0.48 3.99
N ASN A 138 4.28 -1.74 4.06
CA ASN A 138 4.15 -2.46 5.31
C ASN A 138 5.49 -2.61 6.05
N SER A 139 6.60 -2.75 5.32
CA SER A 139 7.95 -2.76 5.90
C SER A 139 8.30 -1.43 6.56
N ASN A 140 8.00 -0.30 5.88
CA ASN A 140 8.23 1.03 6.43
C ASN A 140 7.30 1.34 7.62
N VAL A 141 6.02 0.93 7.57
CA VAL A 141 5.09 1.03 8.70
C VAL A 141 5.59 0.22 9.89
N SER A 142 6.03 -1.01 9.67
CA SER A 142 6.60 -1.86 10.73
C SER A 142 7.81 -1.19 11.40
N ARG A 143 8.72 -0.63 10.58
CA ARG A 143 9.88 0.11 11.09
C ARG A 143 9.45 1.35 11.88
N PHE A 144 8.49 2.12 11.38
CA PHE A 144 7.96 3.30 12.05
C PHE A 144 7.33 2.94 13.40
N ASN A 145 6.41 1.98 13.41
CA ASN A 145 5.71 1.55 14.63
C ASN A 145 6.69 0.99 15.68
N LYS A 146 7.71 0.23 15.23
CA LYS A 146 8.77 -0.24 16.13
C LYS A 146 9.49 0.91 16.81
N GLU A 147 9.84 1.97 16.10
CA GLU A 147 10.48 3.15 16.70
C GLU A 147 9.53 3.87 17.68
N VAL A 148 8.23 3.89 17.42
CA VAL A 148 7.22 4.53 18.28
C VAL A 148 7.07 3.81 19.60
N VAL A 149 7.10 2.47 19.63
CA VAL A 149 6.82 1.68 20.85
C VAL A 149 8.05 1.34 21.68
N VAL A 150 9.25 1.34 21.07
CA VAL A 150 10.48 0.92 21.76
C VAL A 150 11.00 2.02 22.69
N PHE A 151 11.32 1.63 23.94
CA PHE A 151 12.01 2.50 24.90
C PHE A 151 13.48 2.73 24.47
N PRO A 152 14.04 3.94 24.59
CA PRO A 152 13.44 5.14 25.19
C PRO A 152 12.64 6.03 24.21
N ASN A 153 12.56 5.69 22.91
CA ASN A 153 11.93 6.51 21.87
C ASN A 153 10.43 6.73 22.13
N SER A 154 9.75 5.78 22.79
CA SER A 154 8.34 5.88 23.17
C SER A 154 8.02 7.09 24.05
N ILE A 155 8.99 7.59 24.83
CA ILE A 155 8.83 8.82 25.62
C ILE A 155 8.69 10.02 24.66
N VAL A 156 9.55 10.10 23.65
CA VAL A 156 9.53 11.17 22.65
C VAL A 156 8.26 11.09 21.81
N ALA A 157 7.84 9.88 21.43
CA ALA A 157 6.59 9.64 20.69
C ALA A 157 5.39 10.18 21.49
N ALA A 158 5.27 9.85 22.77
CA ALA A 158 4.22 10.34 23.65
C ALA A 158 4.24 11.88 23.77
N MET A 159 5.41 12.49 23.92
CA MET A 159 5.55 13.94 24.05
C MET A 159 5.23 14.69 22.74
N THR A 160 5.49 14.08 21.58
CA THR A 160 5.26 14.68 20.25
C THR A 160 3.91 14.28 19.63
N GLY A 161 3.13 13.44 20.31
CA GLY A 161 1.83 12.97 19.81
C GLY A 161 1.92 11.99 18.63
N VAL A 162 3.10 11.43 18.36
CA VAL A 162 3.32 10.44 17.31
C VAL A 162 2.68 9.11 17.72
N LYS A 163 1.86 8.53 16.82
CA LYS A 163 1.14 7.27 17.03
C LYS A 163 1.53 6.26 15.97
N GLU A 164 1.26 4.99 16.27
CA GLU A 164 1.41 3.91 15.30
C GLU A 164 0.55 4.13 14.05
N LEU A 165 1.07 3.73 12.90
CA LEU A 165 0.41 3.79 11.60
C LEU A 165 -0.21 2.42 11.27
N PRO A 166 -1.36 2.40 10.57
CA PRO A 166 -2.01 1.18 10.15
C PRO A 166 -1.23 0.48 9.03
N PHE A 167 -1.19 -0.84 9.07
CA PHE A 167 -0.72 -1.65 7.95
C PHE A 167 -1.74 -1.65 6.81
N PHE A 168 -1.24 -1.77 5.59
CA PHE A 168 -2.08 -2.11 4.46
C PHE A 168 -2.51 -3.58 4.60
N LYS A 169 -3.81 -3.80 4.82
CA LYS A 169 -4.40 -5.13 4.94
C LYS A 169 -4.93 -5.58 3.59
N ASP A 170 -4.71 -6.84 3.28
CA ASP A 170 -5.35 -7.51 2.15
C ASP A 170 -6.56 -8.26 2.71
N GLU A 171 -7.78 -7.75 2.47
CA GLU A 171 -9.02 -8.31 3.05
C GLU A 171 -9.17 -9.82 2.75
N LYS A 172 -8.71 -10.26 1.56
CA LYS A 172 -8.73 -11.68 1.19
C LYS A 172 -7.69 -12.54 1.94
N ALA A 173 -6.68 -11.95 2.56
CA ALA A 173 -5.74 -12.71 3.37
C ALA A 173 -6.33 -13.09 4.73
N GLU A 174 -7.33 -12.35 5.21
CA GLU A 174 -8.07 -12.69 6.43
C GLU A 174 -9.08 -13.84 6.18
N GLU A 175 -9.79 -13.83 5.05
CA GLU A 175 -10.70 -14.93 4.67
C GLU A 175 -9.99 -16.27 4.47
N LYS A 176 -8.74 -16.27 4.00
CA LYS A 176 -7.94 -17.49 3.81
C LYS A 176 -7.38 -18.09 5.10
N LYS A 177 -7.41 -17.36 6.21
CA LYS A 177 -6.96 -17.87 7.52
C LYS A 177 -8.01 -18.75 8.21
N GLU A 178 -9.26 -18.74 7.76
CA GLU A 178 -10.35 -19.56 8.31
C GLU A 178 -10.51 -20.94 7.66
N VAL A 179 -9.62 -21.31 6.74
CA VAL A 179 -9.59 -22.71 6.25
C VAL A 179 -8.98 -23.57 7.34
N SER A 180 -9.80 -24.01 8.29
CA SER A 180 -9.46 -25.09 9.21
C SER A 180 -9.39 -26.38 8.40
N PHE A 181 -8.21 -27.00 8.35
CA PHE A 181 -8.11 -28.38 7.93
C PHE A 181 -8.51 -29.25 9.13
N ASP A 182 -9.75 -29.71 9.18
CA ASP A 182 -10.15 -30.81 10.04
C ASP A 182 -9.54 -32.09 9.46
N PHE A 183 -8.51 -32.59 10.14
CA PHE A 183 -7.96 -33.92 9.90
C PHE A 183 -8.66 -34.92 10.81
#